data_fe0a98ee53be7b2f50e08013d3aa8f4f
#
_entry.id   fe0a98ee53be7b2f50e08013d3aa8f4f
#
_cell.length_a   1.000
_cell.length_b   1.000
_cell.length_c   1.000
_cell.angle_alpha   90.00
_cell.angle_beta   90.00
_cell.angle_gamma   90.00
#
_symmetry.space_group_name_H-M   'P 1'
#
loop_
_entity.id
_entity.type
_entity.pdbx_description
1 polymer ?
#
loop_
_entity_poly.entity_id
_entity_poly.type
_entity_poly.pdbx_seq_one_letter_code
_entity_poly.pdbx_strand_id
1 'polypeptide(L)'
;VRFLVVGASGLVGQHVVGRLRARGHGVTAVARTARDGVDHAVDATTATEAAFRALLAGHDGVVFAAGADDREVPRKPAYPVFHRGNVAPVVRLLTAAREEGLTRAAVIGSYYTHFHRLHPEWGLAERHPYIRSRVEQARAGRAAAGPDLPVAVLELPFVFGRAGDRLPNWSGALDRWVRSRSPLLAPPGGSAATTAAHVAQETVDALERASGEDIPVALENLTWPDMIGRIATAAGHPRPVRALPGAVVRVALRLTGLVQRLTGRQSGIDPAHAGALLLRELFVTPARPGSVDDALAETFPRD
;
A
#
# COMPACT_ATOMS: atom_id res chain seq x y z
N VAL A 1 10.32 -21.73 11.11
CA VAL A 1 10.81 -20.74 10.13
C VAL A 1 10.81 -19.37 10.81
N ARG A 2 11.88 -18.58 10.61
CA ARG A 2 12.04 -17.23 11.20
C ARG A 2 11.96 -16.17 10.14
N PHE A 3 11.13 -15.14 10.38
CA PHE A 3 10.93 -14.03 9.45
C PHE A 3 11.32 -12.69 10.06
N LEU A 4 12.01 -11.86 9.28
CA LEU A 4 12.19 -10.44 9.58
C LEU A 4 11.05 -9.64 8.93
N VAL A 5 10.38 -8.76 9.67
CA VAL A 5 9.32 -7.89 9.14
C VAL A 5 9.75 -6.42 9.27
N VAL A 6 10.11 -5.78 8.17
CA VAL A 6 10.44 -4.36 8.10
C VAL A 6 9.17 -3.55 7.87
N GLY A 7 8.91 -2.56 8.73
CA GLY A 7 7.63 -1.82 8.76
C GLY A 7 6.58 -2.45 9.69
N ALA A 8 7.04 -3.27 10.64
CA ALA A 8 6.20 -4.03 11.58
C ALA A 8 5.22 -3.19 12.41
N SER A 9 5.47 -1.90 12.62
CA SER A 9 4.57 -1.00 13.37
C SER A 9 3.48 -0.34 12.52
N GLY A 10 3.47 -0.58 11.22
CA GLY A 10 2.42 -0.09 10.31
C GLY A 10 1.15 -0.94 10.38
N LEU A 11 0.04 -0.45 9.78
CA LEU A 11 -1.23 -1.18 9.74
C LEU A 11 -1.05 -2.62 9.19
N VAL A 12 -0.51 -2.76 7.99
CA VAL A 12 -0.29 -4.08 7.37
C VAL A 12 0.79 -4.87 8.11
N GLY A 13 1.89 -4.21 8.53
CA GLY A 13 3.00 -4.87 9.22
C GLY A 13 2.60 -5.55 10.52
N GLN A 14 1.74 -4.91 11.34
CA GLN A 14 1.24 -5.50 12.57
C GLN A 14 0.39 -6.76 12.31
N HIS A 15 -0.49 -6.73 11.30
CA HIS A 15 -1.28 -7.90 10.90
C HIS A 15 -0.38 -9.04 10.38
N VAL A 16 0.66 -8.72 9.59
CA VAL A 16 1.62 -9.71 9.10
C VAL A 16 2.38 -10.36 10.26
N VAL A 17 2.90 -9.57 11.21
CA VAL A 17 3.56 -10.08 12.43
C VAL A 17 2.62 -11.00 13.22
N GLY A 18 1.40 -10.55 13.47
CA GLY A 18 0.39 -11.36 14.18
C GLY A 18 0.08 -12.66 13.44
N ARG A 19 -0.08 -12.60 12.12
CA ARG A 19 -0.40 -13.79 11.31
C ARG A 19 0.74 -14.80 11.25
N LEU A 20 1.99 -14.33 11.09
CA LEU A 20 3.18 -15.20 11.13
C LEU A 20 3.30 -15.91 12.48
N ARG A 21 3.14 -15.18 13.59
CA ARG A 21 3.16 -15.76 14.94
C ARG A 21 2.04 -16.79 15.15
N ALA A 22 0.82 -16.50 14.68
CA ALA A 22 -0.31 -17.42 14.73
C ALA A 22 -0.10 -18.71 13.94
N ARG A 23 0.75 -18.66 12.89
CA ARG A 23 1.19 -19.84 12.12
C ARG A 23 2.39 -20.56 12.73
N GLY A 24 2.86 -20.17 13.92
CA GLY A 24 3.98 -20.79 14.61
C GLY A 24 5.36 -20.38 14.13
N HIS A 25 5.47 -19.28 13.37
CA HIS A 25 6.76 -18.77 12.90
C HIS A 25 7.40 -17.84 13.94
N GLY A 26 8.73 -17.87 14.02
CA GLY A 26 9.50 -16.85 14.72
C GLY A 26 9.48 -15.54 13.94
N VAL A 27 9.32 -14.42 14.63
CA VAL A 27 9.23 -13.10 13.98
C VAL A 27 10.10 -12.08 14.72
N THR A 28 10.96 -11.43 13.96
CA THR A 28 11.69 -10.23 14.38
C THR A 28 11.04 -9.01 13.74
N ALA A 29 10.50 -8.12 14.56
CA ALA A 29 9.77 -6.94 14.16
C ALA A 29 10.67 -5.70 14.09
N VAL A 30 10.80 -5.09 12.92
CA VAL A 30 11.63 -3.89 12.68
C VAL A 30 10.74 -2.72 12.28
N ALA A 31 10.91 -1.58 12.92
CA ALA A 31 10.21 -0.35 12.59
C ALA A 31 11.11 0.88 12.75
N ARG A 32 10.70 2.02 12.20
CA ARG A 32 11.47 3.26 12.26
C ARG A 32 11.65 3.81 13.69
N THR A 33 10.67 3.59 14.54
CA THR A 33 10.67 4.08 15.93
C THR A 33 10.44 2.94 16.89
N ALA A 34 11.13 2.97 18.05
CA ALA A 34 10.90 2.05 19.13
C ALA A 34 9.48 2.20 19.69
N ARG A 35 8.81 1.07 19.90
CA ARG A 35 7.49 0.93 20.55
C ARG A 35 7.27 -0.52 20.93
N ASP A 36 6.21 -0.76 21.70
CA ASP A 36 5.86 -2.12 22.09
C ASP A 36 5.64 -3.02 20.85
N GLY A 37 6.19 -4.22 20.94
CA GLY A 37 6.13 -5.20 19.85
C GLY A 37 7.12 -4.97 18.69
N VAL A 38 8.04 -4.00 18.81
CA VAL A 38 9.15 -3.74 17.87
C VAL A 38 10.46 -4.17 18.53
N ASP A 39 11.16 -5.11 17.92
CA ASP A 39 12.41 -5.66 18.43
C ASP A 39 13.61 -4.74 18.07
N HIS A 40 13.60 -4.11 16.91
CA HIS A 40 14.65 -3.19 16.45
C HIS A 40 14.09 -1.90 15.85
N ALA A 41 14.62 -0.77 16.33
CA ALA A 41 14.30 0.57 15.79
C ALA A 41 15.30 0.93 14.67
N VAL A 42 14.89 0.77 13.40
CA VAL A 42 15.73 1.04 12.23
C VAL A 42 14.91 1.75 11.16
N ASP A 43 15.41 2.89 10.67
CA ASP A 43 14.84 3.57 9.51
C ASP A 43 15.36 2.91 8.23
N ALA A 44 14.47 2.17 7.56
CA ALA A 44 14.79 1.46 6.33
C ALA A 44 15.29 2.40 5.21
N THR A 45 14.92 3.68 5.22
CA THR A 45 15.33 4.64 4.17
C THR A 45 16.81 4.99 4.26
N THR A 46 17.39 4.92 5.44
CA THR A 46 18.80 5.25 5.72
C THR A 46 19.67 4.03 6.08
N ALA A 47 19.04 2.89 6.41
CA ALA A 47 19.74 1.66 6.75
C ALA A 47 20.66 1.22 5.61
N THR A 48 21.90 0.88 5.96
CA THR A 48 22.89 0.33 5.02
C THR A 48 22.62 -1.15 4.76
N GLU A 49 23.22 -1.69 3.72
CA GLU A 49 23.17 -3.13 3.43
C GLU A 49 23.78 -3.95 4.58
N ALA A 50 24.90 -3.50 5.15
CA ALA A 50 25.52 -4.15 6.32
C ALA A 50 24.57 -4.16 7.55
N ALA A 51 23.79 -3.09 7.77
CA ALA A 51 22.79 -3.06 8.84
C ALA A 51 21.66 -4.07 8.57
N PHE A 52 21.21 -4.21 7.33
CA PHE A 52 20.23 -5.22 6.97
C PHE A 52 20.77 -6.64 7.11
N ARG A 53 22.02 -6.91 6.71
CA ARG A 53 22.67 -8.21 6.89
C ARG A 53 22.70 -8.61 8.37
N ALA A 54 23.11 -7.71 9.25
CA ALA A 54 23.12 -7.97 10.69
C ALA A 54 21.73 -8.32 11.26
N LEU A 55 20.67 -7.68 10.74
CA LEU A 55 19.29 -7.98 11.13
C LEU A 55 18.78 -9.30 10.55
N LEU A 56 19.23 -9.69 9.35
CA LEU A 56 18.77 -10.89 8.64
C LEU A 56 19.49 -12.16 9.09
N ALA A 57 20.59 -12.06 9.80
CA ALA A 57 21.34 -13.22 10.26
C ALA A 57 20.44 -14.22 11.02
N GLY A 58 20.45 -15.49 10.56
CA GLY A 58 19.66 -16.56 11.15
C GLY A 58 18.14 -16.49 10.88
N HIS A 59 17.71 -15.73 9.86
CA HIS A 59 16.33 -15.72 9.36
C HIS A 59 16.24 -16.56 8.07
N ASP A 60 15.04 -17.09 7.80
CA ASP A 60 14.73 -17.87 6.60
C ASP A 60 14.01 -17.02 5.53
N GLY A 61 13.40 -15.92 5.95
CA GLY A 61 12.64 -15.07 5.04
C GLY A 61 12.45 -13.64 5.56
N VAL A 62 12.00 -12.75 4.66
CA VAL A 62 11.83 -11.32 4.96
C VAL A 62 10.56 -10.76 4.35
N VAL A 63 9.93 -9.81 5.07
CA VAL A 63 8.81 -9.01 4.59
C VAL A 63 9.18 -7.52 4.63
N PHE A 64 9.00 -6.84 3.50
CA PHE A 64 9.09 -5.38 3.45
C PHE A 64 7.68 -4.77 3.37
N ALA A 65 7.21 -4.23 4.50
CA ALA A 65 5.90 -3.59 4.67
C ALA A 65 6.00 -2.08 4.97
N ALA A 66 7.12 -1.46 4.62
CA ALA A 66 7.33 -0.02 4.72
C ALA A 66 7.20 0.66 3.35
N GLY A 67 7.22 1.99 3.32
CA GLY A 67 7.24 2.74 2.08
C GLY A 67 6.64 4.14 2.19
N ALA A 68 6.86 4.94 1.14
CA ALA A 68 6.23 6.24 0.96
C ALA A 68 4.81 6.08 0.42
N ASP A 69 3.91 6.94 0.87
CA ASP A 69 2.49 6.94 0.51
C ASP A 69 2.23 7.78 -0.76
N ASP A 70 1.27 7.39 -1.60
CA ASP A 70 0.91 8.07 -2.85
C ASP A 70 0.35 9.48 -2.65
N ARG A 71 -0.12 9.80 -1.43
CA ARG A 71 -0.64 11.12 -1.03
C ARG A 71 0.44 12.13 -0.65
N GLU A 72 1.69 11.72 -0.57
CA GLU A 72 2.78 12.67 -0.36
C GLU A 72 2.89 13.67 -1.51
N VAL A 73 3.05 14.94 -1.15
CA VAL A 73 3.19 16.06 -2.10
C VAL A 73 4.50 16.81 -1.81
N PRO A 74 5.65 16.20 -2.13
CA PRO A 74 6.95 16.81 -1.89
C PRO A 74 7.22 17.99 -2.85
N ARG A 75 8.37 18.65 -2.68
CA ARG A 75 8.90 19.57 -3.68
C ARG A 75 9.27 18.82 -4.96
N LYS A 76 9.05 19.47 -6.10
CA LYS A 76 9.43 18.92 -7.42
C LYS A 76 10.97 18.86 -7.55
N PRO A 77 11.53 17.77 -8.12
CA PRO A 77 10.87 16.56 -8.61
C PRO A 77 10.48 15.59 -7.47
N ALA A 78 9.29 15.00 -7.53
CA ALA A 78 8.78 14.11 -6.50
C ALA A 78 9.42 12.71 -6.53
N TYR A 79 9.81 12.22 -7.71
CA TYR A 79 10.30 10.86 -7.90
C TYR A 79 11.46 10.47 -6.95
N PRO A 80 12.49 11.31 -6.69
CA PRO A 80 13.56 10.95 -5.76
C PRO A 80 13.08 10.64 -4.33
N VAL A 81 11.98 11.27 -3.88
CA VAL A 81 11.39 10.99 -2.56
C VAL A 81 10.77 9.58 -2.55
N PHE A 82 9.98 9.26 -3.57
CA PHE A 82 9.39 7.93 -3.71
C PHE A 82 10.43 6.84 -3.96
N HIS A 83 11.47 7.11 -4.74
CA HIS A 83 12.57 6.19 -4.93
C HIS A 83 13.28 5.87 -3.60
N ARG A 84 13.56 6.88 -2.78
CA ARG A 84 14.19 6.73 -1.46
C ARG A 84 13.31 5.93 -0.49
N GLY A 85 11.98 6.12 -0.55
CA GLY A 85 11.04 5.43 0.34
C GLY A 85 10.69 4.01 -0.12
N ASN A 86 10.60 3.78 -1.42
CA ASN A 86 10.05 2.54 -1.96
C ASN A 86 11.11 1.64 -2.62
N VAL A 87 12.04 2.20 -3.41
CA VAL A 87 12.95 1.40 -4.24
C VAL A 87 14.25 1.09 -3.52
N ALA A 88 14.98 2.12 -3.11
CA ALA A 88 16.32 1.98 -2.55
C ALA A 88 16.38 1.06 -1.30
N PRO A 89 15.43 1.14 -0.34
CA PRO A 89 15.45 0.24 0.82
C PRO A 89 15.21 -1.22 0.43
N VAL A 90 14.31 -1.48 -0.52
CA VAL A 90 14.00 -2.84 -0.98
C VAL A 90 15.20 -3.46 -1.68
N VAL A 91 15.88 -2.69 -2.54
CA VAL A 91 17.12 -3.16 -3.21
C VAL A 91 18.16 -3.56 -2.18
N ARG A 92 18.49 -2.69 -1.21
CA ARG A 92 19.47 -3.00 -0.17
C ARG A 92 19.07 -4.19 0.69
N LEU A 93 17.80 -4.26 1.10
CA LEU A 93 17.28 -5.36 1.91
C LEU A 93 17.37 -6.70 1.18
N LEU A 94 16.96 -6.75 -0.09
CA LEU A 94 16.94 -8.00 -0.85
C LEU A 94 18.34 -8.42 -1.32
N THR A 95 19.26 -7.47 -1.57
CA THR A 95 20.68 -7.79 -1.74
C THR A 95 21.24 -8.48 -0.49
N ALA A 96 21.02 -7.87 0.69
CA ALA A 96 21.43 -8.46 1.96
C ALA A 96 20.77 -9.82 2.23
N ALA A 97 19.48 -9.96 1.92
CA ALA A 97 18.73 -11.20 2.09
C ALA A 97 19.29 -12.34 1.21
N ARG A 98 19.65 -12.05 -0.04
CA ARG A 98 20.32 -12.99 -0.92
C ARG A 98 21.68 -13.43 -0.36
N GLU A 99 22.48 -12.47 0.12
CA GLU A 99 23.81 -12.75 0.68
C GLU A 99 23.77 -13.56 1.98
N GLU A 100 22.72 -13.38 2.79
CA GLU A 100 22.46 -14.21 3.99
C GLU A 100 21.77 -15.54 3.67
N GLY A 101 21.50 -15.84 2.39
CA GLY A 101 20.95 -17.12 1.95
C GLY A 101 19.46 -17.31 2.29
N LEU A 102 18.68 -16.25 2.43
CA LEU A 102 17.24 -16.35 2.63
C LEU A 102 16.55 -16.99 1.42
N THR A 103 15.49 -17.74 1.68
CA THR A 103 14.77 -18.51 0.64
C THR A 103 13.36 -17.99 0.34
N ARG A 104 12.92 -16.92 1.02
CA ARG A 104 11.57 -16.39 0.93
C ARG A 104 11.55 -14.88 1.16
N ALA A 105 10.89 -14.17 0.28
CA ALA A 105 10.71 -12.73 0.46
C ALA A 105 9.32 -12.28 0.00
N ALA A 106 8.77 -11.27 0.70
CA ALA A 106 7.56 -10.60 0.28
C ALA A 106 7.72 -9.07 0.38
N VAL A 107 7.21 -8.36 -0.61
CA VAL A 107 7.22 -6.89 -0.66
C VAL A 107 5.79 -6.40 -0.79
N ILE A 108 5.39 -5.50 0.10
CA ILE A 108 4.09 -4.84 0.01
C ILE A 108 4.18 -3.75 -1.06
N GLY A 109 3.47 -3.97 -2.15
CA GLY A 109 3.41 -3.14 -3.35
C GLY A 109 2.11 -2.35 -3.48
N SER A 110 1.71 -2.07 -4.72
CA SER A 110 0.48 -1.33 -5.04
C SER A 110 -0.19 -1.93 -6.28
N TYR A 111 -1.51 -2.02 -6.28
CA TYR A 111 -2.30 -2.54 -7.41
C TYR A 111 -2.17 -1.68 -8.69
N TYR A 112 -1.62 -0.48 -8.61
CA TYR A 112 -1.28 0.28 -9.82
C TYR A 112 -0.24 -0.42 -10.69
N THR A 113 0.60 -1.29 -10.11
CA THR A 113 1.54 -2.12 -10.88
C THR A 113 0.82 -3.18 -11.70
N HIS A 114 -0.27 -3.75 -11.18
CA HIS A 114 -1.16 -4.65 -11.90
C HIS A 114 -1.76 -3.96 -13.13
N PHE A 115 -2.34 -2.78 -12.96
CA PHE A 115 -2.92 -2.02 -14.07
C PHE A 115 -1.87 -1.51 -15.06
N HIS A 116 -0.65 -1.19 -14.61
CA HIS A 116 0.46 -0.83 -15.49
C HIS A 116 0.82 -1.99 -16.44
N ARG A 117 0.79 -3.24 -15.96
CA ARG A 117 1.04 -4.43 -16.80
C ARG A 117 -0.12 -4.75 -17.73
N LEU A 118 -1.37 -4.62 -17.25
CA LEU A 118 -2.56 -4.90 -18.07
C LEU A 118 -2.80 -3.86 -19.15
N HIS A 119 -2.45 -2.60 -18.88
CA HIS A 119 -2.75 -1.44 -19.69
C HIS A 119 -1.51 -0.58 -19.92
N PRO A 120 -0.50 -1.07 -20.66
CA PRO A 120 0.73 -0.32 -20.91
C PRO A 120 0.45 1.01 -21.63
N GLU A 121 -0.62 1.06 -22.44
CA GLU A 121 -1.06 2.27 -23.14
C GLU A 121 -1.50 3.41 -22.21
N TRP A 122 -1.78 3.13 -20.93
CA TRP A 122 -2.11 4.19 -19.97
C TRP A 122 -0.89 4.99 -19.54
N GLY A 123 0.32 4.49 -19.76
CA GLY A 123 1.56 5.17 -19.43
C GLY A 123 1.65 5.54 -17.94
N LEU A 124 1.27 4.62 -17.04
CA LEU A 124 1.11 4.94 -15.61
C LEU A 124 2.43 5.27 -14.93
N ALA A 125 3.48 4.53 -15.22
CA ALA A 125 4.81 4.76 -14.63
C ALA A 125 5.45 6.06 -15.14
N GLU A 126 5.18 6.45 -16.38
CA GLU A 126 5.70 7.66 -17.00
C GLU A 126 5.03 8.93 -16.46
N ARG A 127 3.74 8.81 -16.10
CA ARG A 127 2.90 9.94 -15.70
C ARG A 127 2.88 10.18 -14.18
N HIS A 128 3.12 9.15 -13.38
CA HIS A 128 2.94 9.20 -11.94
C HIS A 128 4.21 8.77 -11.19
N PRO A 129 4.90 9.70 -10.51
CA PRO A 129 6.14 9.39 -9.77
C PRO A 129 6.02 8.26 -8.76
N TYR A 130 4.88 8.18 -8.06
CA TYR A 130 4.61 7.09 -7.12
C TYR A 130 4.49 5.74 -7.85
N ILE A 131 3.68 5.66 -8.92
CA ILE A 131 3.48 4.40 -9.66
C ILE A 131 4.80 3.92 -10.25
N ARG A 132 5.59 4.84 -10.84
CA ARG A 132 6.96 4.55 -11.29
C ARG A 132 7.78 3.90 -10.20
N SER A 133 7.76 4.46 -8.99
CA SER A 133 8.54 3.90 -7.88
C SER A 133 8.07 2.49 -7.48
N ARG A 134 6.77 2.19 -7.56
CA ARG A 134 6.23 0.85 -7.26
C ARG A 134 6.57 -0.18 -8.34
N VAL A 135 6.50 0.20 -9.61
CA VAL A 135 6.96 -0.64 -10.73
C VAL A 135 8.45 -0.94 -10.60
N GLU A 136 9.25 0.08 -10.29
CA GLU A 136 10.68 -0.08 -10.12
C GLU A 136 11.04 -0.86 -8.86
N GLN A 137 10.29 -0.69 -7.77
CA GLN A 137 10.44 -1.48 -6.53
C GLN A 137 10.34 -2.98 -6.82
N ALA A 138 9.33 -3.41 -7.55
CA ALA A 138 9.14 -4.82 -7.90
C ALA A 138 10.28 -5.33 -8.80
N ARG A 139 10.60 -4.58 -9.87
CA ARG A 139 11.63 -4.96 -10.84
C ARG A 139 13.03 -4.98 -10.24
N ALA A 140 13.44 -3.88 -9.60
CA ALA A 140 14.78 -3.74 -9.03
C ALA A 140 14.96 -4.61 -7.78
N GLY A 141 13.89 -4.81 -7.00
CA GLY A 141 13.90 -5.73 -5.87
C GLY A 141 14.18 -7.17 -6.29
N ARG A 142 13.47 -7.68 -7.30
CA ARG A 142 13.71 -9.04 -7.84
C ARG A 142 15.10 -9.17 -8.46
N ALA A 143 15.59 -8.14 -9.15
CA ALA A 143 16.95 -8.14 -9.68
C ALA A 143 18.00 -8.23 -8.57
N ALA A 144 17.80 -7.53 -7.44
CA ALA A 144 18.68 -7.58 -6.27
C ALA A 144 18.62 -8.93 -5.55
N ALA A 145 17.44 -9.55 -5.46
CA ALA A 145 17.22 -10.87 -4.88
C ALA A 145 17.92 -11.99 -5.68
N GLY A 146 18.05 -11.80 -7.00
CA GLY A 146 18.61 -12.84 -7.88
C GLY A 146 17.64 -14.02 -8.09
N PRO A 147 18.10 -15.09 -8.77
CA PRO A 147 17.23 -16.19 -9.15
C PRO A 147 16.82 -17.12 -7.99
N ASP A 148 17.62 -17.21 -6.95
CA ASP A 148 17.46 -18.18 -5.87
C ASP A 148 16.59 -17.69 -4.71
N LEU A 149 16.30 -16.39 -4.64
CA LEU A 149 15.41 -15.79 -3.66
C LEU A 149 14.10 -15.32 -4.33
N PRO A 150 13.04 -16.14 -4.32
CA PRO A 150 11.73 -15.74 -4.86
C PRO A 150 11.15 -14.56 -4.06
N VAL A 151 10.62 -13.56 -4.78
CA VAL A 151 10.05 -12.34 -4.18
C VAL A 151 8.60 -12.21 -4.59
N ALA A 152 7.67 -12.46 -3.67
CA ALA A 152 6.27 -12.15 -3.86
C ALA A 152 6.03 -10.63 -3.73
N VAL A 153 5.27 -10.05 -4.66
CA VAL A 153 4.85 -8.65 -4.59
C VAL A 153 3.34 -8.60 -4.36
N LEU A 154 2.93 -8.16 -3.17
CA LEU A 154 1.51 -8.03 -2.80
C LEU A 154 0.99 -6.69 -3.31
N GLU A 155 0.13 -6.68 -4.33
CA GLU A 155 -0.35 -5.49 -5.02
C GLU A 155 -1.64 -4.98 -4.36
N LEU A 156 -1.47 -4.05 -3.41
CA LEU A 156 -2.55 -3.58 -2.55
C LEU A 156 -3.41 -2.49 -3.19
N PRO A 157 -4.75 -2.64 -3.16
CA PRO A 157 -5.73 -1.59 -3.46
C PRO A 157 -6.02 -0.74 -2.21
N PHE A 158 -7.28 -0.29 -2.03
CA PHE A 158 -7.74 0.31 -0.78
C PHE A 158 -7.77 -0.74 0.33
N VAL A 159 -7.00 -0.50 1.39
CA VAL A 159 -6.89 -1.39 2.56
C VAL A 159 -7.67 -0.80 3.71
N PHE A 160 -8.62 -1.55 4.27
CA PHE A 160 -9.42 -1.22 5.45
C PHE A 160 -8.93 -2.02 6.66
N GLY A 161 -9.33 -1.58 7.86
CA GLY A 161 -9.05 -2.25 9.12
C GLY A 161 -8.27 -1.38 10.09
N ARG A 162 -7.97 -1.96 11.24
CA ARG A 162 -7.25 -1.33 12.35
C ARG A 162 -6.19 -2.27 12.90
N ALA A 163 -5.09 -1.73 13.39
CA ALA A 163 -4.10 -2.46 14.17
C ALA A 163 -3.64 -1.58 15.36
N GLY A 164 -4.19 -1.85 16.53
CA GLY A 164 -4.01 -0.97 17.70
C GLY A 164 -4.51 0.45 17.41
N ASP A 165 -3.62 1.44 17.49
CA ASP A 165 -3.87 2.84 17.15
C ASP A 165 -3.75 3.17 15.66
N ARG A 166 -3.31 2.21 14.84
CA ARG A 166 -3.07 2.42 13.41
C ARG A 166 -4.33 2.23 12.60
N LEU A 167 -4.68 3.27 11.86
CA LEU A 167 -5.71 3.29 10.82
C LEU A 167 -5.07 3.51 9.45
N PRO A 168 -5.77 3.23 8.35
CA PRO A 168 -5.32 3.62 7.02
C PRO A 168 -5.04 5.12 6.95
N ASN A 169 -3.90 5.52 6.39
CA ASN A 169 -3.46 6.92 6.35
C ASN A 169 -4.47 7.86 5.65
N TRP A 170 -5.32 7.31 4.78
CA TRP A 170 -6.34 8.05 4.03
C TRP A 170 -7.65 8.23 4.79
N SER A 171 -7.90 7.46 5.86
CA SER A 171 -9.22 7.40 6.53
C SER A 171 -9.62 8.69 7.21
N GLY A 172 -8.69 9.39 7.88
CA GLY A 172 -9.01 10.55 8.71
C GLY A 172 -9.65 11.73 7.97
N ALA A 173 -9.34 11.95 6.69
CA ALA A 173 -9.99 12.99 5.90
C ALA A 173 -11.42 12.60 5.51
N LEU A 174 -11.61 11.32 5.13
CA LEU A 174 -12.94 10.78 4.81
C LEU A 174 -13.82 10.72 6.07
N ASP A 175 -13.28 10.32 7.20
CA ASP A 175 -14.00 10.28 8.48
C ASP A 175 -14.57 11.65 8.83
N ARG A 176 -13.72 12.68 8.84
CA ARG A 176 -14.17 14.06 9.08
C ARG A 176 -15.25 14.51 8.08
N TRP A 177 -15.10 14.14 6.81
CA TRP A 177 -16.08 14.53 5.78
C TRP A 177 -17.41 13.80 5.96
N VAL A 178 -17.43 12.50 6.18
CA VAL A 178 -18.69 11.75 6.35
C VAL A 178 -19.43 12.13 7.63
N ARG A 179 -18.72 12.57 8.68
CA ARG A 179 -19.32 13.10 9.92
C ARG A 179 -19.77 14.56 9.80
N SER A 180 -19.29 15.30 8.80
CA SER A 180 -19.70 16.70 8.58
C SER A 180 -21.11 16.79 8.00
N ARG A 181 -21.67 18.01 7.94
CA ARG A 181 -22.95 18.28 7.26
C ARG A 181 -22.83 18.49 5.75
N SER A 182 -21.60 18.43 5.20
CA SER A 182 -21.35 18.62 3.77
C SER A 182 -21.98 17.47 2.94
N PRO A 183 -22.51 17.76 1.75
CA PRO A 183 -23.03 16.72 0.87
C PRO A 183 -21.97 15.63 0.58
N LEU A 184 -22.40 14.36 0.56
CA LEU A 184 -21.55 13.29 0.07
C LEU A 184 -21.64 13.27 -1.45
N LEU A 185 -20.50 13.37 -2.11
CA LEU A 185 -20.36 13.44 -3.56
C LEU A 185 -19.39 12.36 -4.03
N ALA A 186 -19.74 11.63 -5.06
CA ALA A 186 -18.86 10.62 -5.64
C ALA A 186 -18.81 10.74 -7.16
N PRO A 187 -17.62 10.67 -7.76
CA PRO A 187 -17.48 10.56 -9.21
C PRO A 187 -17.88 9.17 -9.70
N PRO A 188 -18.03 8.95 -11.02
CA PRO A 188 -18.03 7.62 -11.59
C PRO A 188 -16.68 6.94 -11.36
N GLY A 189 -16.66 5.60 -11.45
CA GLY A 189 -15.47 4.80 -11.21
C GLY A 189 -15.51 4.10 -9.85
N GLY A 190 -14.40 3.49 -9.49
CA GLY A 190 -14.31 2.71 -8.28
C GLY A 190 -12.92 2.07 -8.11
N SER A 191 -12.80 1.26 -7.09
CA SER A 191 -11.56 0.57 -6.76
C SER A 191 -11.83 -0.81 -6.19
N ALA A 192 -10.89 -1.72 -6.39
CA ALA A 192 -10.78 -2.90 -5.57
C ALA A 192 -10.51 -2.49 -4.11
N ALA A 193 -10.99 -3.32 -3.19
CA ALA A 193 -10.89 -3.14 -1.75
C ALA A 193 -10.48 -4.44 -1.06
N THR A 194 -9.74 -4.32 0.04
CA THR A 194 -9.29 -5.43 0.85
C THR A 194 -9.16 -5.04 2.33
N THR A 195 -8.85 -6.00 3.19
CA THR A 195 -8.58 -5.74 4.61
C THR A 195 -7.11 -5.99 4.95
N ALA A 196 -6.60 -5.32 5.99
CA ALA A 196 -5.25 -5.55 6.48
C ALA A 196 -5.03 -7.00 6.92
N ALA A 197 -6.06 -7.64 7.46
CA ALA A 197 -6.05 -9.06 7.84
C ALA A 197 -5.91 -9.98 6.60
N HIS A 198 -6.65 -9.68 5.51
CA HIS A 198 -6.55 -10.44 4.27
C HIS A 198 -5.18 -10.24 3.59
N VAL A 199 -4.65 -9.02 3.58
CA VAL A 199 -3.28 -8.75 3.10
C VAL A 199 -2.26 -9.60 3.86
N ALA A 200 -2.37 -9.67 5.19
CA ALA A 200 -1.48 -10.49 6.01
C ALA A 200 -1.63 -11.99 5.67
N GLN A 201 -2.86 -12.47 5.45
CA GLN A 201 -3.11 -13.85 5.04
C GLN A 201 -2.40 -14.17 3.71
N GLU A 202 -2.62 -13.35 2.67
CA GLU A 202 -2.01 -13.57 1.35
C GLU A 202 -0.48 -13.43 1.41
N THR A 203 0.05 -12.51 2.24
CA THR A 203 1.49 -12.35 2.44
C THR A 203 2.11 -13.61 3.05
N VAL A 204 1.50 -14.16 4.11
CA VAL A 204 2.01 -15.36 4.78
C VAL A 204 1.87 -16.59 3.89
N ASP A 205 0.74 -16.76 3.23
CA ASP A 205 0.54 -17.86 2.27
C ASP A 205 1.57 -17.80 1.12
N ALA A 206 1.91 -16.60 0.63
CA ALA A 206 2.95 -16.42 -0.39
C ALA A 206 4.35 -16.78 0.12
N LEU A 207 4.68 -16.42 1.36
CA LEU A 207 5.95 -16.78 1.98
C LEU A 207 6.06 -18.29 2.21
N GLU A 208 5.00 -18.93 2.72
CA GLU A 208 4.99 -20.37 3.00
C GLU A 208 5.22 -21.21 1.73
N ARG A 209 4.66 -20.80 0.58
CA ARG A 209 4.88 -21.45 -0.72
C ARG A 209 6.11 -20.93 -1.50
N ALA A 210 6.91 -20.04 -0.91
CA ALA A 210 8.05 -19.38 -1.57
C ALA A 210 7.69 -18.81 -2.96
N SER A 211 6.61 -18.02 -3.03
CA SER A 211 6.13 -17.44 -4.29
C SER A 211 7.04 -16.32 -4.80
N GLY A 212 7.28 -16.29 -6.10
CA GLY A 212 7.94 -15.20 -6.82
C GLY A 212 6.97 -14.30 -7.61
N GLU A 213 5.65 -14.44 -7.40
CA GLU A 213 4.61 -13.84 -8.24
C GLU A 213 4.23 -12.41 -7.82
N ASP A 214 3.59 -11.70 -8.75
CA ASP A 214 2.79 -10.50 -8.45
C ASP A 214 1.39 -10.95 -8.05
N ILE A 215 0.94 -10.57 -6.85
CA ILE A 215 -0.31 -11.03 -6.25
C ILE A 215 -1.23 -9.83 -6.01
N PRO A 216 -2.20 -9.57 -6.91
CA PRO A 216 -3.24 -8.58 -6.66
C PRO A 216 -4.12 -9.02 -5.49
N VAL A 217 -4.20 -8.20 -4.43
CA VAL A 217 -4.90 -8.57 -3.19
C VAL A 217 -6.23 -7.83 -3.10
N ALA A 218 -7.32 -8.48 -3.50
CA ALA A 218 -8.66 -7.93 -3.43
C ALA A 218 -9.63 -8.90 -2.73
N LEU A 219 -10.61 -8.37 -2.00
CA LEU A 219 -11.77 -9.10 -1.47
C LEU A 219 -13.03 -8.79 -2.25
N GLU A 220 -13.25 -7.52 -2.58
CA GLU A 220 -14.37 -7.05 -3.38
C GLU A 220 -14.00 -5.79 -4.18
N ASN A 221 -14.88 -5.42 -5.10
CA ASN A 221 -14.79 -4.18 -5.87
C ASN A 221 -15.92 -3.25 -5.48
N LEU A 222 -15.60 -1.99 -5.21
CA LEU A 222 -16.56 -0.99 -4.79
C LEU A 222 -16.54 0.20 -5.75
N THR A 223 -17.71 0.63 -6.23
CA THR A 223 -17.81 1.95 -6.86
C THR A 223 -17.55 3.04 -5.80
N TRP A 224 -17.15 4.24 -6.23
CA TRP A 224 -16.96 5.33 -5.27
C TRP A 224 -18.24 5.67 -4.51
N PRO A 225 -19.45 5.70 -5.13
CA PRO A 225 -20.70 5.87 -4.39
C PRO A 225 -20.93 4.79 -3.31
N ASP A 226 -20.70 3.51 -3.64
CA ASP A 226 -20.86 2.41 -2.69
C ASP A 226 -19.84 2.51 -1.55
N MET A 227 -18.58 2.77 -1.85
CA MET A 227 -17.54 2.91 -0.85
C MET A 227 -17.86 4.05 0.13
N ILE A 228 -18.20 5.24 -0.37
CA ILE A 228 -18.54 6.40 0.46
C ILE A 228 -19.82 6.15 1.27
N GLY A 229 -20.83 5.52 0.68
CA GLY A 229 -22.09 5.17 1.35
C GLY A 229 -21.86 4.18 2.50
N ARG A 230 -21.06 3.13 2.29
CA ARG A 230 -20.69 2.17 3.33
C ARG A 230 -19.85 2.81 4.43
N ILE A 231 -18.88 3.69 4.10
CA ILE A 231 -18.10 4.45 5.08
C ILE A 231 -19.04 5.32 5.94
N ALA A 232 -19.97 6.04 5.33
CA ALA A 232 -20.93 6.88 6.06
C ALA A 232 -21.82 6.05 6.99
N THR A 233 -22.23 4.87 6.55
CA THR A 233 -23.03 3.92 7.37
C THR A 233 -22.22 3.37 8.54
N ALA A 234 -20.97 2.97 8.30
CA ALA A 234 -20.06 2.48 9.35
C ALA A 234 -19.80 3.56 10.41
N ALA A 235 -19.57 4.80 9.98
CA ALA A 235 -19.37 5.97 10.85
C ALA A 235 -20.64 6.43 11.61
N GLY A 236 -21.82 5.80 11.39
CA GLY A 236 -23.08 6.18 12.02
C GLY A 236 -23.80 7.38 11.40
N HIS A 237 -23.37 7.83 10.22
CA HIS A 237 -23.93 8.99 9.50
C HIS A 237 -24.47 8.63 8.11
N PRO A 238 -25.36 7.62 7.98
CA PRO A 238 -25.89 7.18 6.70
C PRO A 238 -26.68 8.30 6.02
N ARG A 239 -26.33 8.61 4.79
CA ARG A 239 -27.04 9.60 3.96
C ARG A 239 -26.75 9.39 2.47
N PRO A 240 -27.61 9.91 1.57
CA PRO A 240 -27.44 9.70 0.13
C PRO A 240 -26.12 10.28 -0.38
N VAL A 241 -25.43 9.49 -1.21
CA VAL A 241 -24.26 9.92 -1.98
C VAL A 241 -24.75 10.42 -3.33
N ARG A 242 -24.46 11.67 -3.66
CA ARG A 242 -24.88 12.30 -4.92
C ARG A 242 -23.80 12.15 -5.98
N ALA A 243 -24.20 11.98 -7.22
CA ALA A 243 -23.28 11.90 -8.35
C ALA A 243 -22.54 13.23 -8.56
N LEU A 244 -21.21 13.14 -8.71
CA LEU A 244 -20.37 14.23 -9.11
C LEU A 244 -19.92 14.02 -10.57
N PRO A 245 -20.31 14.91 -11.52
CA PRO A 245 -19.92 14.74 -12.92
C PRO A 245 -18.40 14.67 -13.09
N GLY A 246 -17.92 13.70 -13.89
CA GLY A 246 -16.48 13.51 -14.12
C GLY A 246 -15.78 14.74 -14.74
N ALA A 247 -16.54 15.61 -15.46
CA ALA A 247 -16.01 16.88 -15.95
C ALA A 247 -15.59 17.81 -14.81
N VAL A 248 -16.39 17.90 -13.73
CA VAL A 248 -16.08 18.71 -12.53
C VAL A 248 -14.80 18.18 -11.87
N VAL A 249 -14.69 16.86 -11.73
CA VAL A 249 -13.47 16.23 -11.18
C VAL A 249 -12.25 16.57 -12.02
N ARG A 250 -12.34 16.45 -13.35
CA ARG A 250 -11.22 16.80 -14.25
C ARG A 250 -10.79 18.27 -14.11
N VAL A 251 -11.75 19.19 -13.98
CA VAL A 251 -11.45 20.62 -13.77
C VAL A 251 -10.76 20.82 -12.41
N ALA A 252 -11.30 20.24 -11.33
CA ALA A 252 -10.70 20.33 -10.00
C ALA A 252 -9.26 19.80 -9.96
N LEU A 253 -9.00 18.66 -10.59
CA LEU A 253 -7.66 18.07 -10.71
C LEU A 253 -6.70 18.96 -11.51
N ARG A 254 -7.16 19.57 -12.61
CA ARG A 254 -6.34 20.52 -13.38
C ARG A 254 -5.96 21.76 -12.54
N LEU A 255 -6.89 22.28 -11.77
CA LEU A 255 -6.62 23.40 -10.84
C LEU A 255 -5.63 22.99 -9.75
N THR A 256 -5.78 21.80 -9.16
CA THR A 256 -4.81 21.25 -8.21
C THR A 256 -3.42 21.14 -8.83
N GLY A 257 -3.31 20.63 -10.06
CA GLY A 257 -2.04 20.55 -10.78
C GLY A 257 -1.42 21.92 -11.05
N LEU A 258 -2.24 22.93 -11.38
CA LEU A 258 -1.76 24.31 -11.54
C LEU A 258 -1.20 24.88 -10.23
N VAL A 259 -1.93 24.72 -9.12
CA VAL A 259 -1.48 25.17 -7.80
C VAL A 259 -0.16 24.49 -7.42
N GLN A 260 -0.04 23.18 -7.65
CA GLN A 260 1.21 22.47 -7.38
C GLN A 260 2.38 22.99 -8.23
N ARG A 261 2.15 23.27 -9.51
CA ARG A 261 3.17 23.88 -10.39
C ARG A 261 3.63 25.25 -9.88
N LEU A 262 2.68 26.13 -9.48
CA LEU A 262 2.96 27.47 -8.96
C LEU A 262 3.69 27.41 -7.62
N THR A 263 3.42 26.40 -6.79
CA THR A 263 4.06 26.22 -5.48
C THR A 263 5.34 25.36 -5.51
N GLY A 264 5.77 24.92 -6.69
CA GLY A 264 6.95 24.07 -6.84
C GLY A 264 6.78 22.66 -6.22
N ARG A 265 5.54 22.19 -6.07
CA ARG A 265 5.21 20.87 -5.52
C ARG A 265 4.80 19.88 -6.61
N GLN A 266 4.87 18.59 -6.28
CA GLN A 266 4.44 17.52 -7.17
C GLN A 266 3.92 16.35 -6.34
N SER A 267 2.68 15.91 -6.62
CA SER A 267 2.10 14.71 -6.00
C SER A 267 2.70 13.42 -6.55
N GLY A 268 2.62 12.36 -5.77
CA GLY A 268 2.93 11.00 -6.22
C GLY A 268 2.02 10.55 -7.36
N ILE A 269 0.72 10.86 -7.28
CA ILE A 269 -0.23 10.73 -8.39
C ILE A 269 -0.40 12.12 -9.01
N ASP A 270 0.08 12.30 -10.24
CA ASP A 270 0.02 13.59 -10.94
C ASP A 270 -1.44 13.99 -11.20
N PRO A 271 -1.93 15.12 -10.68
CA PRO A 271 -3.30 15.57 -10.85
C PRO A 271 -3.70 15.76 -12.31
N ALA A 272 -2.77 16.13 -13.20
CA ALA A 272 -3.06 16.30 -14.62
C ALA A 272 -3.54 15.00 -15.30
N HIS A 273 -3.14 13.85 -14.76
CA HIS A 273 -3.45 12.51 -15.27
C HIS A 273 -4.31 11.68 -14.31
N ALA A 274 -4.46 12.10 -13.05
CA ALA A 274 -5.20 11.38 -12.01
C ALA A 274 -6.67 11.14 -12.36
N GLY A 275 -7.27 12.02 -13.18
CA GLY A 275 -8.64 11.84 -13.66
C GLY A 275 -8.84 10.53 -14.46
N ALA A 276 -7.81 10.07 -15.15
CA ALA A 276 -7.86 8.79 -15.88
C ALA A 276 -7.90 7.58 -14.93
N LEU A 277 -7.37 7.70 -13.72
CA LEU A 277 -7.43 6.66 -12.69
C LEU A 277 -8.73 6.76 -11.88
N LEU A 278 -9.03 7.96 -11.37
CA LEU A 278 -10.16 8.18 -10.45
C LEU A 278 -11.53 7.94 -11.08
N LEU A 279 -11.67 8.21 -12.39
CA LEU A 279 -12.94 8.08 -13.11
C LEU A 279 -13.12 6.70 -13.78
N ARG A 280 -12.21 5.77 -13.56
CA ARG A 280 -12.27 4.37 -14.03
C ARG A 280 -12.61 3.44 -12.88
N GLU A 281 -13.09 2.28 -13.24
CA GLU A 281 -13.23 1.14 -12.34
C GLU A 281 -11.90 0.38 -12.30
N LEU A 282 -11.09 0.66 -11.28
CA LEU A 282 -9.85 -0.08 -11.03
C LEU A 282 -10.18 -1.35 -10.25
N PHE A 283 -10.89 -2.25 -10.92
CA PHE A 283 -11.40 -3.49 -10.36
C PHE A 283 -10.42 -4.64 -10.60
N VAL A 284 -10.29 -5.49 -9.59
CA VAL A 284 -9.45 -6.68 -9.62
C VAL A 284 -10.35 -7.87 -9.31
N THR A 285 -10.24 -8.96 -10.07
CA THR A 285 -10.97 -10.19 -9.77
C THR A 285 -10.41 -10.80 -8.48
N PRO A 286 -11.20 -10.88 -7.39
CA PRO A 286 -10.72 -11.47 -6.15
C PRO A 286 -10.44 -12.97 -6.32
N ALA A 287 -9.26 -13.42 -5.88
CA ALA A 287 -8.98 -14.86 -5.80
C ALA A 287 -9.80 -15.54 -4.69
N ARG A 288 -10.10 -14.79 -3.63
CA ARG A 288 -10.97 -15.19 -2.51
C ARG A 288 -11.97 -14.07 -2.25
N PRO A 289 -13.18 -14.12 -2.85
CA PRO A 289 -14.20 -13.11 -2.63
C PRO A 289 -14.63 -13.03 -1.16
N GLY A 290 -14.88 -11.81 -0.67
CA GLY A 290 -15.33 -11.55 0.69
C GLY A 290 -15.87 -10.12 0.83
N SER A 291 -16.18 -9.68 2.06
CA SER A 291 -16.60 -8.31 2.36
C SER A 291 -15.55 -7.57 3.17
N VAL A 292 -15.50 -6.25 3.00
CA VAL A 292 -14.71 -5.34 3.84
C VAL A 292 -15.53 -4.69 4.97
N ASP A 293 -16.80 -5.06 5.16
CA ASP A 293 -17.71 -4.35 6.07
C ASP A 293 -17.24 -4.34 7.54
N ASP A 294 -16.73 -5.46 8.05
CA ASP A 294 -16.19 -5.52 9.41
C ASP A 294 -14.97 -4.58 9.55
N ALA A 295 -14.08 -4.60 8.58
CA ALA A 295 -12.92 -3.73 8.56
C ALA A 295 -13.28 -2.25 8.32
N LEU A 296 -14.39 -1.97 7.64
CA LEU A 296 -14.95 -0.62 7.56
C LEU A 296 -15.42 -0.14 8.94
N ALA A 297 -16.11 -0.99 9.72
CA ALA A 297 -16.53 -0.66 11.08
C ALA A 297 -15.32 -0.45 12.03
N GLU A 298 -14.25 -1.21 11.86
CA GLU A 298 -12.99 -0.99 12.60
C GLU A 298 -12.31 0.34 12.21
N THR A 299 -12.35 0.70 10.93
CA THR A 299 -11.72 1.91 10.39
C THR A 299 -12.50 3.17 10.77
N PHE A 300 -13.83 3.08 10.76
CA PHE A 300 -14.78 4.18 11.00
C PHE A 300 -15.77 3.80 12.11
N PRO A 301 -15.31 3.65 13.36
CA PRO A 301 -16.18 3.25 14.45
C PRO A 301 -17.28 4.29 14.67
N ARG A 302 -18.46 3.85 15.10
CA ARG A 302 -19.51 4.75 15.59
C ARG A 302 -19.05 5.42 16.86
N ASP A 303 -19.46 6.68 17.07
CA ASP A 303 -19.21 7.41 18.34
C ASP A 303 -19.91 6.75 19.51
#